data_4e3ac03e6f3a8d4e52bf17b43b175366
#
_entry.id   4e3ac03e6f3a8d4e52bf17b43b175366
#
_cell.length_a   1.000
_cell.length_b   1.000
_cell.length_c   1.000
_cell.angle_alpha   90.00
_cell.angle_beta   90.00
_cell.angle_gamma   90.00
#
_symmetry.space_group_name_H-M   'P 1'
#
loop_
_entity.id
_entity.type
_entity.pdbx_description
1 polymer ?
#
loop_
_entity_poly.entity_id
_entity_poly.type
_entity_poly.pdbx_seq_one_letter_code
_entity_poly.pdbx_strand_id
1 'polypeptide(L)'
;MLPVNAVLKVFLVNIDNYLLINSNSLHKYRGILMTKNNFTSEVDKLNAIPEFSGSNWSSIKPEYAARMRLQNQFKSGIDIAKYTASLMRKDMDAYDSDTSAYTQSLGCWHGFIGQQKLISIKKHFGTTDKKYLYLSGWMVAALRSEFGPLPDQSMHEKTSVASLIKELYTFLRQADARELGGLFRELDNASDADKPLIQNKIDNFETHIVPIIADIDAGFGNEEATYLMAKQMIEAGACCIQIENQVSDEKQCGHQDGKVTVPHSDFLAKINAVRYAFLELGVDDGVIVARTDSLGAGLTKQIAITHEVGDLGDQYNSFLDVEELDPSDLNHGDVLINQNGKVVRPKRLPSNLYRFKEGTGETRCILDSITSLQNGADLIWIETEKPHIGQIGAMMDEIKKVVPNAKLVYNNSPSFNWTLNFRQQVFDSMTENGDDMSTYERDDLMNEKYDATELGIEADKKIQTFQADAAREAGIFHHLTTLPTYHTAALSTDNLAKEYFGDKGMLGYVEGVQRKEIRQGIACVKHQNMAGSDMGDDHKEYFAGEAALKASGKDNTMNQF
;
A
#
# COMPACT_ATOMS: atom_id res chain seq x y z
N MET A 1 34.22 -14.47 2.02
CA MET A 1 33.35 -13.54 2.75
C MET A 1 34.22 -12.44 3.34
N LEU A 2 34.18 -11.21 2.79
CA LEU A 2 34.67 -10.05 3.50
C LEU A 2 33.65 -9.72 4.58
N PRO A 3 34.04 -9.55 5.84
CA PRO A 3 33.08 -9.24 6.88
C PRO A 3 32.41 -7.90 6.60
N VAL A 4 31.11 -7.80 6.81
CA VAL A 4 30.26 -6.60 6.70
C VAL A 4 30.92 -5.38 7.37
N ASN A 5 31.72 -5.60 8.41
CA ASN A 5 32.51 -4.58 9.12
C ASN A 5 33.59 -3.88 8.26
N ALA A 6 34.02 -4.43 7.13
CA ALA A 6 35.01 -3.77 6.28
C ALA A 6 34.35 -2.76 5.32
N VAL A 7 33.13 -3.03 4.88
CA VAL A 7 32.33 -2.12 4.05
C VAL A 7 31.80 -0.96 4.91
N LEU A 8 31.35 -1.23 6.14
CA LEU A 8 30.89 -0.22 7.09
C LEU A 8 31.99 0.75 7.56
N LYS A 9 33.26 0.31 7.63
CA LYS A 9 34.36 1.22 8.01
C LYS A 9 34.67 2.31 6.98
N VAL A 10 34.37 2.11 5.71
CA VAL A 10 34.50 3.15 4.69
C VAL A 10 33.38 4.19 4.82
N PHE A 11 32.20 3.78 5.27
CA PHE A 11 31.07 4.67 5.54
C PHE A 11 31.30 5.64 6.70
N LEU A 12 31.99 5.21 7.75
CA LEU A 12 32.17 6.01 8.98
C LEU A 12 33.14 7.20 8.84
N VAL A 13 33.95 7.25 7.79
CA VAL A 13 34.95 8.33 7.60
C VAL A 13 34.36 9.57 6.94
N ASN A 14 33.21 9.48 6.26
CA ASN A 14 32.59 10.62 5.58
C ASN A 14 31.35 11.21 6.33
N ILE A 15 30.98 10.66 7.48
CA ILE A 15 29.74 11.02 8.20
C ILE A 15 29.85 12.34 8.96
N ASP A 16 31.03 12.78 9.35
CA ASP A 16 31.21 14.00 10.18
C ASP A 16 30.78 15.31 9.49
N ASN A 17 30.64 15.33 8.17
CA ASN A 17 30.19 16.51 7.42
C ASN A 17 28.68 16.53 7.10
N TYR A 18 27.96 15.41 7.24
CA TYR A 18 26.52 15.32 6.95
C TYR A 18 25.61 15.34 8.17
N LEU A 19 26.13 15.07 9.37
CA LEU A 19 25.35 15.05 10.63
C LEU A 19 24.92 16.44 11.13
N LEU A 20 25.41 17.52 10.55
CA LEU A 20 25.07 18.90 10.97
C LEU A 20 23.81 19.48 10.30
N ILE A 21 23.17 18.79 9.34
CA ILE A 21 22.00 19.31 8.62
C ILE A 21 20.67 18.72 9.14
N ASN A 22 20.67 17.57 9.81
CA ASN A 22 19.42 16.85 10.13
C ASN A 22 18.98 16.85 11.59
N SER A 23 19.63 17.58 12.50
CA SER A 23 19.24 17.55 13.93
C SER A 23 18.20 18.58 14.39
N ASN A 24 17.64 19.41 13.51
CA ASN A 24 16.72 20.48 13.89
C ASN A 24 15.44 20.62 13.06
N SER A 25 14.94 19.59 12.42
CA SER A 25 13.60 19.65 11.83
C SER A 25 12.59 18.84 12.64
N LEU A 26 12.20 19.37 13.79
CA LEU A 26 10.83 19.19 14.28
C LEU A 26 9.92 19.79 13.20
N HIS A 27 9.59 19.04 12.17
CA HIS A 27 8.50 19.39 11.28
C HIS A 27 7.24 19.44 12.13
N LYS A 28 6.86 20.64 12.55
CA LYS A 28 5.50 20.91 12.99
C LYS A 28 4.62 20.56 11.79
N TYR A 29 4.00 19.39 11.82
CA TYR A 29 2.99 18.99 10.86
C TYR A 29 1.99 20.12 10.72
N ARG A 30 2.03 20.83 9.60
CA ARG A 30 0.97 21.75 9.17
C ARG A 30 -0.09 20.92 8.43
N GLY A 31 -0.43 19.74 8.98
CA GLY A 31 -1.54 18.97 8.47
C GLY A 31 -2.81 19.80 8.56
N ILE A 32 -3.60 19.78 7.52
CA ILE A 32 -5.01 20.16 7.61
C ILE A 32 -5.65 19.08 8.48
N LEU A 33 -5.53 19.24 9.82
CA LEU A 33 -6.42 18.53 10.74
C LEU A 33 -7.82 18.87 10.24
N MET A 34 -8.56 17.87 9.77
CA MET A 34 -9.97 18.06 9.51
C MET A 34 -10.56 18.70 10.77
N THR A 35 -10.96 19.93 10.68
CA THR A 35 -11.74 20.55 11.74
C THR A 35 -12.96 19.66 11.93
N LYS A 36 -13.25 19.28 13.17
CA LYS A 36 -14.48 18.53 13.48
C LYS A 36 -15.62 19.10 12.66
N ASN A 37 -16.42 18.24 12.05
CA ASN A 37 -17.64 18.66 11.40
C ASN A 37 -18.44 19.48 12.40
N ASN A 38 -18.90 20.62 11.98
CA ASN A 38 -19.82 21.41 12.78
C ASN A 38 -20.95 21.85 11.84
N PHE A 39 -21.99 21.04 11.82
CA PHE A 39 -23.15 21.26 10.95
C PHE A 39 -23.76 22.66 11.17
N THR A 40 -23.96 23.04 12.43
CA THR A 40 -24.49 24.37 12.79
C THR A 40 -23.59 25.47 12.25
N SER A 41 -22.26 25.36 12.42
CA SER A 41 -21.30 26.34 11.89
C SER A 41 -21.33 26.42 10.36
N GLU A 42 -21.54 25.32 9.65
CA GLU A 42 -21.69 25.35 8.18
C GLU A 42 -22.99 26.02 7.75
N VAL A 43 -24.10 25.79 8.45
CA VAL A 43 -25.36 26.49 8.23
C VAL A 43 -25.19 27.99 8.47
N ASP A 44 -24.52 28.39 9.57
CA ASP A 44 -24.27 29.80 9.90
C ASP A 44 -23.40 30.49 8.85
N LYS A 45 -22.34 29.83 8.38
CA LYS A 45 -21.49 30.34 7.29
C LYS A 45 -22.28 30.56 6.00
N LEU A 46 -23.20 29.68 5.67
CA LEU A 46 -24.04 29.80 4.49
C LEU A 46 -25.09 30.89 4.66
N ASN A 47 -25.72 31.04 5.84
CA ASN A 47 -26.65 32.12 6.15
C ASN A 47 -25.99 33.49 6.08
N ALA A 48 -24.69 33.58 6.29
CA ALA A 48 -23.92 34.83 6.16
C ALA A 48 -23.66 35.22 4.69
N ILE A 49 -23.92 34.35 3.72
CA ILE A 49 -23.82 34.67 2.30
C ILE A 49 -25.03 35.57 1.92
N PRO A 50 -24.81 36.80 1.35
CA PRO A 50 -25.90 37.71 1.06
C PRO A 50 -27.02 37.16 0.19
N GLU A 51 -26.69 36.27 -0.74
CA GLU A 51 -27.64 35.64 -1.65
C GLU A 51 -28.65 34.72 -0.92
N PHE A 52 -28.26 34.11 0.20
CA PHE A 52 -29.17 33.33 1.02
C PHE A 52 -30.06 34.17 1.93
N SER A 53 -29.64 35.38 2.29
CA SER A 53 -30.41 36.29 3.14
C SER A 53 -31.44 37.11 2.37
N GLY A 54 -31.44 37.04 1.04
CA GLY A 54 -32.35 37.78 0.15
C GLY A 54 -33.37 36.91 -0.56
N SER A 55 -34.26 37.54 -1.29
CA SER A 55 -35.33 36.90 -2.06
C SER A 55 -34.90 36.19 -3.33
N ASN A 56 -33.60 36.28 -3.71
CA ASN A 56 -33.12 35.79 -5.01
C ASN A 56 -33.02 34.26 -5.09
N TRP A 57 -32.82 33.56 -3.97
CA TRP A 57 -32.65 32.09 -3.90
C TRP A 57 -33.66 31.44 -2.95
N SER A 58 -34.94 31.85 -3.02
CA SER A 58 -35.98 31.40 -2.10
C SER A 58 -36.19 29.89 -2.02
N SER A 59 -35.80 29.15 -3.09
CA SER A 59 -35.91 27.70 -3.13
C SER A 59 -34.63 26.99 -2.60
N ILE A 60 -33.55 27.68 -2.39
CA ILE A 60 -32.30 27.12 -1.91
C ILE A 60 -32.21 27.28 -0.39
N LYS A 61 -32.12 26.18 0.34
CA LYS A 61 -32.01 26.19 1.80
C LYS A 61 -30.56 26.06 2.22
N PRO A 62 -30.01 26.99 3.04
CA PRO A 62 -28.64 26.89 3.57
C PRO A 62 -28.36 25.57 4.25
N GLU A 63 -29.32 25.02 4.96
CA GLU A 63 -29.22 23.72 5.62
C GLU A 63 -28.93 22.58 4.63
N TYR A 64 -29.64 22.50 3.52
CA TYR A 64 -29.39 21.47 2.50
C TYR A 64 -28.03 21.63 1.85
N ALA A 65 -27.61 22.86 1.57
CA ALA A 65 -26.29 23.14 1.07
C ALA A 65 -25.19 22.73 2.07
N ALA A 66 -25.42 22.94 3.38
CA ALA A 66 -24.50 22.52 4.44
C ALA A 66 -24.38 20.99 4.49
N ARG A 67 -25.50 20.25 4.40
CA ARG A 67 -25.50 18.78 4.33
C ARG A 67 -24.66 18.29 3.13
N MET A 68 -24.89 18.84 1.95
CA MET A 68 -24.11 18.49 0.74
C MET A 68 -22.62 18.82 0.87
N ARG A 69 -22.26 19.92 1.55
CA ARG A 69 -20.86 20.26 1.83
C ARG A 69 -20.18 19.26 2.73
N LEU A 70 -20.85 18.82 3.79
CA LEU A 70 -20.33 17.82 4.73
C LEU A 70 -20.24 16.44 4.10
N GLN A 71 -21.20 16.05 3.27
CA GLN A 71 -21.16 14.81 2.50
C GLN A 71 -20.02 14.77 1.47
N ASN A 72 -19.48 15.91 1.08
CA ASN A 72 -18.36 16.04 0.16
C ASN A 72 -17.26 16.92 0.76
N GLN A 73 -16.59 16.43 1.81
CA GLN A 73 -15.57 17.18 2.55
C GLN A 73 -14.33 17.46 1.71
N PHE A 74 -13.87 16.47 0.94
CA PHE A 74 -12.71 16.59 0.07
C PHE A 74 -13.10 17.10 -1.31
N LYS A 75 -12.54 18.22 -1.75
CA LYS A 75 -12.89 18.87 -3.02
C LYS A 75 -12.03 18.37 -4.18
N SER A 76 -10.81 17.91 -3.90
CA SER A 76 -9.85 17.45 -4.91
C SER A 76 -9.06 16.23 -4.44
N GLY A 77 -8.36 15.57 -5.38
CA GLY A 77 -7.41 14.52 -5.02
C GLY A 77 -6.23 15.06 -4.20
N ILE A 78 -5.81 16.30 -4.45
CA ILE A 78 -4.75 16.95 -3.65
C ILE A 78 -5.17 17.14 -2.20
N ASP A 79 -6.44 17.49 -1.92
CA ASP A 79 -6.93 17.57 -0.53
C ASP A 79 -6.89 16.22 0.15
N ILE A 80 -7.26 15.16 -0.57
CA ILE A 80 -7.18 13.78 -0.08
C ILE A 80 -5.72 13.39 0.19
N ALA A 81 -4.82 13.64 -0.76
CA ALA A 81 -3.40 13.32 -0.61
C ALA A 81 -2.78 14.02 0.62
N LYS A 82 -3.07 15.31 0.82
CA LYS A 82 -2.60 16.07 2.00
C LYS A 82 -3.12 15.49 3.30
N TYR A 83 -4.41 15.24 3.37
CA TYR A 83 -5.04 14.67 4.55
C TYR A 83 -4.46 13.29 4.90
N THR A 84 -4.44 12.38 3.92
CA THR A 84 -3.99 11.01 4.15
C THR A 84 -2.48 10.91 4.38
N ALA A 85 -1.67 11.80 3.77
CA ALA A 85 -0.25 11.91 4.07
C ALA A 85 -0.02 12.29 5.55
N SER A 86 -0.76 13.28 6.06
CA SER A 86 -0.65 13.69 7.46
C SER A 86 -1.05 12.58 8.44
N LEU A 87 -2.07 11.76 8.10
CA LEU A 87 -2.43 10.59 8.89
C LEU A 87 -1.29 9.56 8.91
N MET A 88 -0.72 9.26 7.75
CA MET A 88 0.37 8.28 7.64
C MET A 88 1.61 8.73 8.43
N ARG A 89 1.98 10.02 8.39
CA ARG A 89 3.06 10.58 9.22
C ARG A 89 2.77 10.42 10.71
N LYS A 90 1.56 10.74 11.15
CA LYS A 90 1.14 10.54 12.55
C LYS A 90 1.24 9.06 12.97
N ASP A 91 0.85 8.14 12.09
CA ASP A 91 0.95 6.72 12.39
C ASP A 91 2.41 6.24 12.45
N MET A 92 3.30 6.80 11.61
CA MET A 92 4.75 6.55 11.69
C MET A 92 5.34 7.01 13.04
N ASP A 93 4.94 8.19 13.54
CA ASP A 93 5.37 8.69 14.84
C ASP A 93 4.80 7.85 16.01
N ALA A 94 3.56 7.40 15.87
CA ALA A 94 2.95 6.51 16.85
C ALA A 94 3.70 5.18 16.93
N TYR A 95 4.09 4.60 15.78
CA TYR A 95 4.87 3.38 15.72
C TYR A 95 6.28 3.54 16.34
N ASP A 96 6.92 4.70 16.15
CA ASP A 96 8.21 4.99 16.78
C ASP A 96 8.13 4.96 18.31
N SER A 97 6.97 5.31 18.86
CA SER A 97 6.70 5.32 20.29
C SER A 97 6.26 3.96 20.81
N ASP A 98 5.53 3.19 20.00
CA ASP A 98 4.97 1.89 20.32
C ASP A 98 4.80 1.04 19.05
N THR A 99 5.60 0.00 18.91
CA THR A 99 5.57 -0.90 17.74
C THR A 99 4.24 -1.65 17.56
N SER A 100 3.39 -1.72 18.60
CA SER A 100 2.03 -2.26 18.47
C SER A 100 1.11 -1.36 17.62
N ALA A 101 1.52 -0.11 17.37
CA ALA A 101 0.82 0.85 16.52
C ALA A 101 1.12 0.66 15.02
N TYR A 102 1.55 -0.51 14.59
CA TYR A 102 1.75 -0.83 13.18
C TYR A 102 0.46 -0.71 12.37
N THR A 103 0.60 -0.49 11.07
CA THR A 103 -0.52 -0.29 10.15
C THR A 103 -0.67 -1.48 9.20
N GLN A 104 -1.87 -1.63 8.61
CA GLN A 104 -2.20 -2.77 7.75
C GLN A 104 -2.98 -2.34 6.52
N SER A 105 -2.75 -3.04 5.39
CA SER A 105 -3.57 -2.89 4.20
C SER A 105 -3.83 -4.21 3.48
N LEU A 106 -4.92 -4.23 2.73
CA LEU A 106 -5.26 -5.28 1.78
C LEU A 106 -5.36 -4.66 0.38
N GLY A 107 -4.80 -5.33 -0.60
CA GLY A 107 -4.89 -4.92 -1.99
C GLY A 107 -6.34 -4.83 -2.48
N CYS A 108 -6.62 -3.80 -3.28
CA CYS A 108 -7.93 -3.54 -3.88
C CYS A 108 -7.79 -3.23 -5.36
N TRP A 109 -8.61 -3.84 -6.18
CA TRP A 109 -8.59 -3.72 -7.64
C TRP A 109 -9.81 -3.02 -8.24
N HIS A 110 -10.77 -2.64 -7.40
CA HIS A 110 -11.99 -1.96 -7.79
C HIS A 110 -12.54 -1.10 -6.65
N GLY A 111 -13.17 0.01 -6.98
CA GLY A 111 -13.74 0.94 -6.00
C GLY A 111 -14.73 0.30 -5.04
N PHE A 112 -15.61 -0.58 -5.53
CA PHE A 112 -16.55 -1.32 -4.68
C PHE A 112 -15.84 -2.19 -3.63
N ILE A 113 -14.75 -2.86 -4.00
CA ILE A 113 -13.98 -3.71 -3.07
C ILE A 113 -13.37 -2.86 -1.95
N GLY A 114 -12.78 -1.71 -2.31
CA GLY A 114 -12.26 -0.75 -1.34
C GLY A 114 -13.34 -0.22 -0.41
N GLN A 115 -14.48 0.19 -0.98
CA GLN A 115 -15.63 0.70 -0.23
C GLN A 115 -16.19 -0.35 0.75
N GLN A 116 -16.49 -1.56 0.27
CA GLN A 116 -17.01 -2.63 1.12
C GLN A 116 -16.04 -2.99 2.23
N LYS A 117 -14.73 -3.02 1.94
CA LYS A 117 -13.69 -3.26 2.93
C LYS A 117 -13.74 -2.21 4.06
N LEU A 118 -13.75 -0.91 3.73
CA LEU A 118 -13.74 0.15 4.75
C LEU A 118 -15.06 0.20 5.55
N ILE A 119 -16.20 0.00 4.89
CA ILE A 119 -17.50 -0.15 5.58
C ILE A 119 -17.45 -1.32 6.58
N SER A 120 -16.90 -2.46 6.17
CA SER A 120 -16.79 -3.63 7.04
C SER A 120 -15.85 -3.40 8.21
N ILE A 121 -14.68 -2.77 7.97
CA ILE A 121 -13.73 -2.41 9.03
C ILE A 121 -14.40 -1.51 10.06
N LYS A 122 -15.03 -0.42 9.63
CA LYS A 122 -15.72 0.51 10.53
C LYS A 122 -16.84 -0.18 11.32
N LYS A 123 -17.60 -1.06 10.66
CA LYS A 123 -18.66 -1.86 11.30
C LYS A 123 -18.11 -2.79 12.40
N HIS A 124 -16.99 -3.48 12.17
CA HIS A 124 -16.49 -4.50 13.10
C HIS A 124 -15.55 -3.93 14.17
N PHE A 125 -14.84 -2.84 13.89
CA PHE A 125 -13.84 -2.27 14.78
C PHE A 125 -14.18 -0.87 15.29
N GLY A 126 -15.26 -0.26 14.79
CA GLY A 126 -15.69 1.09 15.18
C GLY A 126 -14.85 2.22 14.60
N THR A 127 -13.74 1.92 13.94
CA THR A 127 -12.80 2.88 13.38
C THR A 127 -12.07 2.31 12.18
N THR A 128 -11.59 3.19 11.30
CA THR A 128 -10.69 2.87 10.19
C THR A 128 -9.22 3.18 10.49
N ASP A 129 -8.93 3.63 11.71
CA ASP A 129 -7.57 3.99 12.16
C ASP A 129 -6.56 2.88 11.85
N LYS A 130 -5.39 3.25 11.31
CA LYS A 130 -4.30 2.34 10.91
C LYS A 130 -4.67 1.28 9.86
N LYS A 131 -5.80 1.42 9.17
CA LYS A 131 -6.28 0.48 8.14
C LYS A 131 -6.28 1.15 6.76
N TYR A 132 -5.22 0.91 5.99
CA TYR A 132 -4.98 1.53 4.69
C TYR A 132 -5.53 0.71 3.53
N LEU A 133 -5.45 1.27 2.34
CA LEU A 133 -5.58 0.55 1.08
C LEU A 133 -4.20 0.36 0.45
N TYR A 134 -4.00 -0.77 -0.22
CA TYR A 134 -2.88 -1.00 -1.11
C TYR A 134 -3.37 -1.14 -2.55
N LEU A 135 -2.70 -0.48 -3.47
CA LEU A 135 -2.93 -0.60 -4.89
C LEU A 135 -1.74 -1.34 -5.49
N SER A 136 -1.96 -2.60 -5.85
CA SER A 136 -0.93 -3.49 -6.37
C SER A 136 -0.77 -3.34 -7.88
N GLY A 137 0.46 -3.15 -8.35
CA GLY A 137 0.81 -3.19 -9.77
C GLY A 137 0.34 -4.49 -10.44
N TRP A 138 0.52 -5.65 -9.78
CA TRP A 138 0.01 -6.93 -10.27
C TRP A 138 -1.50 -6.90 -10.56
N MET A 139 -2.30 -6.38 -9.62
CA MET A 139 -3.77 -6.33 -9.83
C MET A 139 -4.16 -5.34 -10.93
N VAL A 140 -3.41 -4.26 -11.09
CA VAL A 140 -3.64 -3.33 -12.21
C VAL A 140 -3.34 -4.00 -13.53
N ALA A 141 -2.19 -4.65 -13.66
CA ALA A 141 -1.83 -5.38 -14.88
C ALA A 141 -2.83 -6.49 -15.23
N ALA A 142 -3.19 -7.32 -14.25
CA ALA A 142 -4.05 -8.49 -14.48
C ALA A 142 -5.54 -8.15 -14.67
N LEU A 143 -6.04 -7.04 -14.09
CA LEU A 143 -7.49 -6.80 -13.98
C LEU A 143 -7.94 -5.46 -14.56
N ARG A 144 -7.03 -4.54 -14.88
CA ARG A 144 -7.38 -3.16 -15.25
C ARG A 144 -6.78 -2.70 -16.59
N SER A 145 -5.94 -3.51 -17.23
CA SER A 145 -5.36 -3.19 -18.53
C SER A 145 -6.42 -3.30 -19.64
N GLU A 146 -6.42 -2.35 -20.56
CA GLU A 146 -7.26 -2.38 -21.78
C GLU A 146 -6.81 -3.46 -22.77
N PHE A 147 -5.56 -3.95 -22.66
CA PHE A 147 -5.06 -5.07 -23.47
C PHE A 147 -5.58 -6.45 -23.00
N GLY A 148 -6.36 -6.50 -21.92
CA GLY A 148 -6.76 -7.72 -21.22
C GLY A 148 -5.79 -8.09 -20.09
N PRO A 149 -5.91 -9.28 -19.50
CA PRO A 149 -5.04 -9.71 -18.41
C PRO A 149 -3.57 -9.77 -18.82
N LEU A 150 -2.73 -9.04 -18.10
CA LEU A 150 -1.29 -9.00 -18.31
C LEU A 150 -0.55 -9.52 -17.06
N PRO A 151 0.63 -10.12 -17.22
CA PRO A 151 1.52 -10.42 -16.11
C PRO A 151 2.06 -9.11 -15.50
N ASP A 152 2.60 -9.23 -14.29
CA ASP A 152 3.21 -8.13 -13.53
C ASP A 152 4.61 -7.74 -14.10
N GLN A 153 4.60 -7.10 -15.25
CA GLN A 153 5.78 -6.77 -16.05
C GLN A 153 5.74 -5.34 -16.64
N SER A 154 5.04 -4.42 -15.97
CA SER A 154 4.93 -3.00 -16.37
C SER A 154 4.46 -2.78 -17.82
N MET A 155 3.64 -3.68 -18.36
CA MET A 155 3.13 -3.60 -19.74
C MET A 155 1.77 -2.92 -19.85
N HIS A 156 1.10 -2.69 -18.71
CA HIS A 156 -0.20 -2.01 -18.70
C HIS A 156 -0.04 -0.50 -18.94
N GLU A 157 -1.13 0.15 -19.22
CA GLU A 157 -1.17 1.59 -19.52
C GLU A 157 -0.72 2.41 -18.31
N LYS A 158 0.15 3.39 -18.53
CA LYS A 158 0.71 4.28 -17.47
C LYS A 158 -0.36 5.01 -16.66
N THR A 159 -1.54 5.22 -17.22
CA THR A 159 -2.65 5.93 -16.55
C THR A 159 -3.52 5.04 -15.68
N SER A 160 -3.40 3.71 -15.78
CA SER A 160 -4.30 2.75 -15.10
C SER A 160 -4.23 2.86 -13.58
N VAL A 161 -3.03 3.09 -13.03
CA VAL A 161 -2.84 3.25 -11.58
C VAL A 161 -3.54 4.50 -11.06
N ALA A 162 -3.31 5.66 -11.69
CA ALA A 162 -3.95 6.92 -11.31
C ALA A 162 -5.49 6.84 -11.45
N SER A 163 -5.98 6.15 -12.50
CA SER A 163 -7.41 5.92 -12.72
C SER A 163 -8.03 5.09 -11.58
N LEU A 164 -7.35 4.05 -11.12
CA LEU A 164 -7.83 3.23 -10.01
C LEU A 164 -7.78 3.99 -8.67
N ILE A 165 -6.76 4.81 -8.41
CA ILE A 165 -6.72 5.68 -7.22
C ILE A 165 -7.96 6.59 -7.19
N LYS A 166 -8.24 7.26 -8.30
CA LYS A 166 -9.40 8.14 -8.43
C LYS A 166 -10.72 7.39 -8.22
N GLU A 167 -10.84 6.18 -8.77
CA GLU A 167 -12.01 5.32 -8.59
C GLU A 167 -12.19 4.94 -7.12
N LEU A 168 -11.15 4.44 -6.46
CA LEU A 168 -11.17 4.06 -5.05
C LEU A 168 -11.67 5.22 -4.18
N TYR A 169 -11.09 6.41 -4.31
CA TYR A 169 -11.51 7.57 -3.53
C TYR A 169 -12.93 8.05 -3.89
N THR A 170 -13.37 7.88 -5.13
CA THR A 170 -14.75 8.18 -5.51
C THR A 170 -15.75 7.30 -4.74
N PHE A 171 -15.46 6.01 -4.64
CA PHE A 171 -16.30 5.08 -3.88
C PHE A 171 -16.25 5.32 -2.37
N LEU A 172 -15.09 5.68 -1.82
CA LEU A 172 -14.96 6.01 -0.40
C LEU A 172 -15.70 7.30 -0.03
N ARG A 173 -15.61 8.33 -0.87
CA ARG A 173 -16.41 9.56 -0.68
C ARG A 173 -17.91 9.29 -0.74
N GLN A 174 -18.33 8.37 -1.61
CA GLN A 174 -19.74 7.96 -1.64
C GLN A 174 -20.14 7.22 -0.35
N ALA A 175 -19.25 6.42 0.26
CA ALA A 175 -19.52 5.79 1.55
C ALA A 175 -19.74 6.85 2.65
N ASP A 176 -18.89 7.90 2.69
CA ASP A 176 -19.06 9.03 3.60
C ASP A 176 -20.39 9.74 3.39
N ALA A 177 -20.71 10.06 2.14
CA ALA A 177 -21.95 10.77 1.80
C ALA A 177 -23.20 9.98 2.19
N ARG A 178 -23.16 8.65 2.03
CA ARG A 178 -24.29 7.78 2.41
C ARG A 178 -24.46 7.68 3.92
N GLU A 179 -23.37 7.49 4.67
CA GLU A 179 -23.43 7.40 6.14
C GLU A 179 -23.92 8.71 6.74
N LEU A 180 -23.36 9.85 6.29
CA LEU A 180 -23.83 11.18 6.72
C LEU A 180 -25.28 11.45 6.31
N GLY A 181 -25.69 11.08 5.10
CA GLY A 181 -27.09 11.17 4.65
C GLY A 181 -28.02 10.38 5.55
N GLY A 182 -27.61 9.19 5.97
CA GLY A 182 -28.34 8.39 6.97
C GLY A 182 -28.50 9.11 8.31
N LEU A 183 -27.43 9.72 8.81
CA LEU A 183 -27.45 10.50 10.05
C LEU A 183 -28.32 11.76 9.92
N PHE A 184 -28.33 12.44 8.77
CA PHE A 184 -29.24 13.58 8.55
C PHE A 184 -30.70 13.15 8.54
N ARG A 185 -31.05 12.03 7.88
CA ARG A 185 -32.42 11.49 7.93
C ARG A 185 -32.80 11.05 9.33
N GLU A 186 -31.89 10.47 10.11
CA GLU A 186 -32.09 10.14 11.52
C GLU A 186 -32.35 11.41 12.34
N LEU A 187 -31.59 12.49 12.11
CA LEU A 187 -31.74 13.79 12.78
C LEU A 187 -33.12 14.43 12.49
N ASP A 188 -33.58 14.37 11.23
CA ASP A 188 -34.89 14.92 10.83
C ASP A 188 -36.05 14.21 11.49
N ASN A 189 -35.93 12.91 11.76
CA ASN A 189 -36.98 12.08 12.36
C ASN A 189 -36.83 11.91 13.89
N ALA A 190 -35.77 12.49 14.49
CA ALA A 190 -35.50 12.30 15.91
C ALA A 190 -36.38 13.15 16.82
N SER A 191 -36.64 12.65 18.02
CA SER A 191 -37.22 13.46 19.10
C SER A 191 -36.23 14.55 19.54
N ASP A 192 -36.72 15.64 20.12
CA ASP A 192 -35.84 16.73 20.61
C ASP A 192 -34.83 16.25 21.66
N ALA A 193 -35.16 15.17 22.38
CA ALA A 193 -34.22 14.54 23.33
C ALA A 193 -33.07 13.80 22.64
N ASP A 194 -33.30 13.22 21.46
CA ASP A 194 -32.32 12.40 20.74
C ASP A 194 -31.45 13.22 19.78
N LYS A 195 -31.94 14.39 19.30
CA LYS A 195 -31.24 15.26 18.36
C LYS A 195 -29.80 15.57 18.78
N PRO A 196 -29.47 15.93 20.05
CA PRO A 196 -28.11 16.22 20.45
C PRO A 196 -27.15 15.03 20.28
N LEU A 197 -27.64 13.80 20.48
CA LEU A 197 -26.83 12.59 20.30
C LEU A 197 -26.49 12.38 18.82
N ILE A 198 -27.48 12.55 17.94
CA ILE A 198 -27.27 12.39 16.49
C ILE A 198 -26.39 13.51 15.96
N GLN A 199 -26.59 14.75 16.40
CA GLN A 199 -25.72 15.86 16.07
C GLN A 199 -24.25 15.59 16.46
N ASN A 200 -24.03 15.04 17.65
CA ASN A 200 -22.68 14.64 18.08
C ASN A 200 -22.07 13.56 17.19
N LYS A 201 -22.87 12.60 16.67
CA LYS A 201 -22.37 11.63 15.68
C LYS A 201 -21.98 12.31 14.36
N ILE A 202 -22.74 13.30 13.90
CA ILE A 202 -22.41 14.08 12.69
C ILE A 202 -21.13 14.89 12.89
N ASP A 203 -21.00 15.59 14.02
CA ASP A 203 -19.87 16.45 14.33
C ASP A 203 -18.56 15.68 14.56
N ASN A 204 -18.64 14.44 15.01
CA ASN A 204 -17.49 13.54 15.20
C ASN A 204 -17.43 12.41 14.14
N PHE A 205 -18.04 12.63 12.98
CA PHE A 205 -18.03 11.65 11.90
C PHE A 205 -16.60 11.32 11.47
N GLU A 206 -16.27 10.04 11.47
CA GLU A 206 -15.02 9.53 10.96
C GLU A 206 -15.18 9.15 9.48
N THR A 207 -14.36 9.74 8.63
CA THR A 207 -14.38 9.48 7.17
C THR A 207 -13.89 8.07 6.83
N HIS A 208 -14.36 7.52 5.69
CA HIS A 208 -13.79 6.31 5.09
C HIS A 208 -12.53 6.60 4.26
N ILE A 209 -12.12 7.87 4.13
CA ILE A 209 -10.91 8.25 3.41
C ILE A 209 -9.69 7.89 4.26
N VAL A 210 -8.92 6.95 3.76
CA VAL A 210 -7.71 6.42 4.41
C VAL A 210 -6.51 6.50 3.45
N PRO A 211 -5.27 6.40 3.95
CA PRO A 211 -4.09 6.35 3.09
C PRO A 211 -4.16 5.22 2.06
N ILE A 212 -3.72 5.52 0.83
CA ILE A 212 -3.43 4.53 -0.21
C ILE A 212 -1.92 4.49 -0.40
N ILE A 213 -1.31 3.29 -0.29
CA ILE A 213 0.03 3.03 -0.80
C ILE A 213 -0.14 2.56 -2.24
N ALA A 214 0.37 3.35 -3.18
CA ALA A 214 0.19 3.11 -4.61
C ALA A 214 1.49 2.67 -5.26
N ASP A 215 1.43 1.57 -5.98
CA ASP A 215 2.54 0.95 -6.69
C ASP A 215 2.76 1.65 -8.04
N ILE A 216 3.95 2.19 -8.27
CA ILE A 216 4.37 2.79 -9.53
C ILE A 216 5.31 1.85 -10.31
N ASP A 217 5.37 0.56 -9.91
CA ASP A 217 6.35 -0.39 -10.45
C ASP A 217 7.78 0.20 -10.40
N ALA A 218 8.55 0.07 -11.48
CA ALA A 218 9.88 0.66 -11.64
C ALA A 218 9.85 2.08 -12.26
N GLY A 219 8.70 2.76 -12.26
CA GLY A 219 8.54 4.14 -12.76
C GLY A 219 8.25 4.25 -14.26
N PHE A 220 8.04 3.16 -14.99
CA PHE A 220 7.64 3.10 -16.41
C PHE A 220 8.56 3.88 -17.38
N GLY A 221 9.83 3.96 -17.08
CA GLY A 221 10.85 4.62 -17.89
C GLY A 221 11.96 5.22 -17.03
N ASN A 222 12.47 6.37 -17.45
CA ASN A 222 13.46 7.15 -16.71
C ASN A 222 12.82 8.00 -15.60
N GLU A 223 13.62 8.85 -14.95
CA GLU A 223 13.19 9.74 -13.86
C GLU A 223 12.10 10.73 -14.29
N GLU A 224 12.12 11.23 -15.53
CA GLU A 224 11.08 12.13 -16.04
C GLU A 224 9.73 11.41 -16.21
N ALA A 225 9.75 10.18 -16.74
CA ALA A 225 8.54 9.35 -16.82
C ALA A 225 7.98 9.04 -15.42
N THR A 226 8.86 8.75 -14.47
CA THR A 226 8.51 8.53 -13.06
C THR A 226 7.86 9.77 -12.44
N TYR A 227 8.44 10.95 -12.65
CA TYR A 227 7.87 12.22 -12.19
C TYR A 227 6.46 12.46 -12.71
N LEU A 228 6.25 12.32 -14.03
CA LEU A 228 4.93 12.55 -14.65
C LEU A 228 3.87 11.59 -14.10
N MET A 229 4.22 10.32 -13.91
CA MET A 229 3.31 9.35 -13.32
C MET A 229 3.02 9.66 -11.84
N ALA A 230 4.04 9.91 -11.05
CA ALA A 230 3.88 10.25 -9.64
C ALA A 230 2.96 11.47 -9.48
N LYS A 231 3.18 12.51 -10.29
CA LYS A 231 2.33 13.71 -10.30
C LYS A 231 0.87 13.36 -10.55
N GLN A 232 0.58 12.57 -11.58
CA GLN A 232 -0.80 12.16 -11.91
C GLN A 232 -1.43 11.31 -10.79
N MET A 233 -0.66 10.43 -10.14
CA MET A 233 -1.14 9.63 -9.02
C MET A 233 -1.46 10.48 -7.78
N ILE A 234 -0.63 11.48 -7.49
CA ILE A 234 -0.84 12.43 -6.38
C ILE A 234 -2.07 13.31 -6.66
N GLU A 235 -2.23 13.81 -7.89
CA GLU A 235 -3.43 14.54 -8.32
C GLU A 235 -4.71 13.69 -8.19
N ALA A 236 -4.60 12.37 -8.34
CA ALA A 236 -5.70 11.42 -8.12
C ALA A 236 -5.98 11.18 -6.62
N GLY A 237 -5.05 11.52 -5.73
CA GLY A 237 -5.21 11.42 -4.26
C GLY A 237 -4.16 10.58 -3.53
N ALA A 238 -3.17 10.01 -4.22
CA ALA A 238 -2.14 9.20 -3.56
C ALA A 238 -1.31 10.02 -2.59
N CYS A 239 -1.22 9.56 -1.35
CA CYS A 239 -0.34 10.14 -0.32
C CYS A 239 0.99 9.39 -0.18
N CYS A 240 1.04 8.17 -0.69
CA CYS A 240 2.21 7.30 -0.60
C CYS A 240 2.43 6.60 -1.93
N ILE A 241 3.66 6.68 -2.43
CA ILE A 241 4.09 6.04 -3.68
C ILE A 241 5.19 5.04 -3.36
N GLN A 242 5.02 3.80 -3.80
CA GLN A 242 6.01 2.76 -3.73
C GLN A 242 6.67 2.60 -5.10
N ILE A 243 7.99 2.60 -5.13
CA ILE A 243 8.80 2.43 -6.33
C ILE A 243 9.90 1.40 -6.09
N GLU A 244 10.20 0.59 -7.10
CA GLU A 244 11.21 -0.46 -7.02
C GLU A 244 12.43 -0.23 -7.93
N ASN A 245 13.56 -0.86 -7.58
CA ASN A 245 14.84 -0.67 -8.27
C ASN A 245 15.04 -1.56 -9.51
N GLN A 246 13.97 -2.13 -10.04
CA GLN A 246 14.04 -2.89 -11.29
C GLN A 246 14.12 -1.99 -12.52
N VAL A 247 14.58 -2.54 -13.64
CA VAL A 247 14.52 -1.89 -14.95
C VAL A 247 13.07 -1.94 -15.46
N SER A 248 12.51 -0.82 -15.88
CA SER A 248 11.08 -0.70 -16.22
C SER A 248 10.64 -1.62 -17.36
N ASP A 249 11.47 -1.82 -18.39
CA ASP A 249 11.18 -2.66 -19.56
C ASP A 249 11.62 -4.13 -19.38
N GLU A 250 12.22 -4.48 -18.24
CA GLU A 250 12.66 -5.82 -17.87
C GLU A 250 12.02 -6.27 -16.53
N LYS A 251 11.04 -5.53 -16.04
CA LYS A 251 10.40 -5.75 -14.72
C LYS A 251 9.75 -7.12 -14.64
N GLN A 252 9.96 -7.79 -13.52
CA GLN A 252 9.33 -9.05 -13.15
C GLN A 252 8.62 -8.93 -11.80
N CYS A 253 7.61 -9.77 -11.56
CA CYS A 253 7.03 -9.91 -10.23
C CYS A 253 8.12 -10.27 -9.20
N GLY A 254 8.02 -9.73 -7.99
CA GLY A 254 9.04 -9.89 -6.95
C GLY A 254 9.42 -11.34 -6.61
N HIS A 255 8.51 -12.29 -6.85
CA HIS A 255 8.71 -13.72 -6.60
C HIS A 255 9.10 -14.53 -7.85
N GLN A 256 9.41 -13.85 -8.97
CA GLN A 256 9.87 -14.50 -10.20
C GLN A 256 11.39 -14.36 -10.35
N ASP A 257 11.97 -15.29 -11.10
CA ASP A 257 13.37 -15.23 -11.52
C ASP A 257 13.59 -14.19 -12.61
N GLY A 258 14.86 -13.87 -12.89
CA GLY A 258 15.24 -13.01 -14.00
C GLY A 258 15.05 -11.51 -13.75
N LYS A 259 14.90 -11.09 -12.50
CA LYS A 259 14.84 -9.67 -12.14
C LYS A 259 16.15 -8.95 -12.49
N VAL A 260 16.00 -7.77 -13.08
CA VAL A 260 17.11 -6.93 -13.54
C VAL A 260 17.03 -5.57 -12.82
N THR A 261 18.06 -5.21 -12.08
CA THR A 261 18.10 -3.91 -11.40
C THR A 261 18.70 -2.80 -12.28
N VAL A 262 18.31 -1.56 -12.01
CA VAL A 262 18.98 -0.35 -12.54
C VAL A 262 20.23 -0.03 -11.72
N PRO A 263 21.19 0.76 -12.27
CA PRO A 263 22.23 1.38 -11.47
C PRO A 263 21.62 2.15 -10.31
N HIS A 264 22.28 2.13 -9.16
CA HIS A 264 21.73 2.73 -7.97
C HIS A 264 21.48 4.25 -8.11
N SER A 265 22.38 4.96 -8.80
CA SER A 265 22.21 6.38 -9.12
C SER A 265 20.90 6.69 -9.85
N ASP A 266 20.49 5.81 -10.79
CA ASP A 266 19.26 5.97 -11.56
C ASP A 266 18.04 5.75 -10.65
N PHE A 267 18.13 4.79 -9.73
CA PHE A 267 17.06 4.57 -8.75
C PHE A 267 16.89 5.77 -7.80
N LEU A 268 17.99 6.34 -7.31
CA LEU A 268 17.95 7.56 -6.49
C LEU A 268 17.36 8.76 -7.25
N ALA A 269 17.68 8.91 -8.53
CA ALA A 269 17.09 9.96 -9.37
C ALA A 269 15.57 9.80 -9.49
N LYS A 270 15.07 8.56 -9.62
CA LYS A 270 13.62 8.28 -9.63
C LYS A 270 12.96 8.57 -8.28
N ILE A 271 13.59 8.24 -7.15
CA ILE A 271 13.10 8.60 -5.81
C ILE A 271 12.99 10.12 -5.67
N ASN A 272 14.01 10.85 -6.13
CA ASN A 272 13.99 12.33 -6.14
C ASN A 272 12.86 12.87 -7.03
N ALA A 273 12.62 12.27 -8.19
CA ALA A 273 11.54 12.65 -9.09
C ALA A 273 10.16 12.55 -8.41
N VAL A 274 9.91 11.45 -7.68
CA VAL A 274 8.69 11.29 -6.87
C VAL A 274 8.60 12.36 -5.78
N ARG A 275 9.72 12.65 -5.08
CA ARG A 275 9.74 13.68 -4.03
C ARG A 275 9.43 15.06 -4.60
N TYR A 276 10.00 15.42 -5.74
CA TYR A 276 9.71 16.69 -6.40
C TYR A 276 8.24 16.80 -6.84
N ALA A 277 7.62 15.70 -7.30
CA ALA A 277 6.20 15.70 -7.63
C ALA A 277 5.32 16.02 -6.40
N PHE A 278 5.62 15.43 -5.23
CA PHE A 278 4.93 15.77 -3.98
C PHE A 278 5.10 17.24 -3.60
N LEU A 279 6.33 17.75 -3.66
CA LEU A 279 6.63 19.15 -3.28
C LEU A 279 5.99 20.15 -4.24
N GLU A 280 6.02 19.92 -5.54
CA GLU A 280 5.37 20.76 -6.54
C GLU A 280 3.87 20.90 -6.29
N LEU A 281 3.21 19.79 -5.92
CA LEU A 281 1.77 19.77 -5.66
C LEU A 281 1.42 20.22 -4.22
N GLY A 282 2.40 20.61 -3.43
CA GLY A 282 2.23 21.09 -2.06
C GLY A 282 1.72 19.97 -1.12
N VAL A 283 2.06 18.72 -1.38
CA VAL A 283 1.81 17.55 -0.51
C VAL A 283 3.11 17.26 0.25
N ASP A 284 3.53 18.20 1.10
CA ASP A 284 4.84 18.19 1.75
C ASP A 284 5.07 16.95 2.64
N ASP A 285 4.01 16.42 3.21
CA ASP A 285 4.00 15.20 4.04
C ASP A 285 3.96 13.90 3.22
N GLY A 286 3.98 13.95 1.88
CA GLY A 286 3.92 12.79 1.01
C GLY A 286 4.98 11.76 1.36
N VAL A 287 4.65 10.46 1.28
CA VAL A 287 5.48 9.34 1.71
C VAL A 287 6.00 8.57 0.50
N ILE A 288 7.26 8.17 0.54
CA ILE A 288 7.90 7.34 -0.49
C ILE A 288 8.37 6.03 0.14
N VAL A 289 7.93 4.91 -0.43
CA VAL A 289 8.42 3.58 -0.11
C VAL A 289 9.41 3.16 -1.20
N ALA A 290 10.67 3.03 -0.85
CA ALA A 290 11.69 2.49 -1.76
C ALA A 290 11.77 0.97 -1.60
N ARG A 291 11.36 0.24 -2.65
CA ARG A 291 11.44 -1.22 -2.68
C ARG A 291 12.77 -1.64 -3.32
N THR A 292 13.44 -2.60 -2.69
CA THR A 292 14.59 -3.28 -3.27
C THR A 292 14.27 -4.74 -3.58
N ASP A 293 14.54 -5.14 -4.80
CA ASP A 293 14.46 -6.52 -5.28
C ASP A 293 15.84 -7.21 -5.31
N SER A 294 16.87 -6.54 -4.80
CA SER A 294 18.25 -7.01 -4.87
C SER A 294 18.52 -8.35 -4.18
N LEU A 295 17.65 -8.78 -3.26
CA LEU A 295 17.79 -10.09 -2.61
C LEU A 295 17.71 -11.22 -3.64
N GLY A 296 16.71 -11.18 -4.54
CA GLY A 296 16.51 -12.18 -5.60
C GLY A 296 16.99 -11.73 -6.99
N ALA A 297 17.43 -10.47 -7.18
CA ALA A 297 17.88 -9.98 -8.47
C ALA A 297 19.38 -10.26 -8.68
N GLY A 298 19.68 -11.16 -9.60
CA GLY A 298 21.05 -11.53 -9.97
C GLY A 298 21.64 -10.74 -11.13
N LEU A 299 20.88 -9.83 -11.76
CA LEU A 299 21.25 -9.17 -13.02
C LEU A 299 21.13 -7.65 -12.94
N THR A 300 21.92 -6.94 -13.74
CA THR A 300 21.77 -5.51 -14.03
C THR A 300 21.95 -5.23 -15.52
N LYS A 301 21.19 -4.26 -16.05
CA LYS A 301 21.24 -3.87 -17.46
C LYS A 301 22.36 -2.89 -17.75
N GLN A 302 22.69 -2.06 -16.80
CA GLN A 302 23.69 -1.01 -16.91
C GLN A 302 24.66 -1.07 -15.74
N ILE A 303 25.80 -0.44 -15.92
CA ILE A 303 26.84 -0.28 -14.91
C ILE A 303 27.06 1.20 -14.69
N ALA A 304 27.01 1.63 -13.44
CA ALA A 304 27.43 2.98 -13.08
C ALA A 304 28.95 3.09 -13.28
N ILE A 305 29.36 3.95 -14.17
CA ILE A 305 30.77 4.25 -14.43
C ILE A 305 31.13 5.51 -13.64
N THR A 306 32.14 5.39 -12.80
CA THR A 306 32.66 6.51 -12.02
C THR A 306 34.18 6.54 -12.12
N HIS A 307 34.76 7.73 -12.07
CA HIS A 307 36.20 7.96 -12.06
C HIS A 307 36.72 8.22 -10.64
N GLU A 308 35.86 8.32 -9.66
CA GLU A 308 36.21 8.62 -8.27
C GLU A 308 36.00 7.41 -7.36
N VAL A 309 37.08 6.98 -6.69
CA VAL A 309 37.00 5.88 -5.71
C VAL A 309 36.21 6.34 -4.51
N GLY A 310 35.18 5.53 -4.13
CA GLY A 310 34.31 5.84 -3.01
C GLY A 310 32.96 6.47 -3.41
N ASP A 311 32.74 6.75 -4.70
CA ASP A 311 31.43 7.07 -5.21
C ASP A 311 30.47 5.88 -5.06
N LEU A 312 29.16 6.15 -4.86
CA LEU A 312 28.12 5.13 -4.73
C LEU A 312 28.13 4.14 -5.90
N GLY A 313 28.36 4.62 -7.12
CA GLY A 313 28.49 3.77 -8.30
C GLY A 313 29.60 2.73 -8.17
N ASP A 314 30.76 3.10 -7.64
CA ASP A 314 31.86 2.18 -7.41
C ASP A 314 31.55 1.11 -6.37
N GLN A 315 30.81 1.44 -5.32
CA GLN A 315 30.43 0.48 -4.28
C GLN A 315 29.59 -0.66 -4.85
N TYR A 316 28.62 -0.36 -5.69
CA TYR A 316 27.77 -1.36 -6.34
C TYR A 316 28.55 -2.18 -7.39
N ASN A 317 29.50 -1.57 -8.08
CA ASN A 317 30.36 -2.25 -9.03
C ASN A 317 31.21 -3.34 -8.36
N SER A 318 31.49 -3.25 -7.05
CA SER A 318 32.20 -4.28 -6.29
C SER A 318 31.46 -5.63 -6.23
N PHE A 319 30.16 -5.62 -6.43
CA PHE A 319 29.32 -6.82 -6.43
C PHE A 319 29.19 -7.49 -7.81
N LEU A 320 29.69 -6.86 -8.88
CA LEU A 320 29.61 -7.44 -10.23
C LEU A 320 30.59 -8.61 -10.41
N ASP A 321 30.14 -9.61 -11.15
CA ASP A 321 31.03 -10.66 -11.64
C ASP A 321 31.94 -10.08 -12.72
N VAL A 322 33.23 -10.33 -12.61
CA VAL A 322 34.26 -9.72 -13.45
C VAL A 322 35.20 -10.78 -14.01
N GLU A 323 35.89 -10.44 -15.10
CA GLU A 323 36.98 -11.22 -15.67
C GLU A 323 38.30 -10.45 -15.52
N GLU A 324 39.39 -11.21 -15.38
CA GLU A 324 40.72 -10.63 -15.38
C GLU A 324 41.02 -9.95 -16.72
N LEU A 325 41.66 -8.82 -16.64
CA LEU A 325 41.93 -7.96 -17.77
C LEU A 325 43.33 -8.28 -18.29
N ASP A 326 43.42 -8.87 -19.50
CA ASP A 326 44.65 -8.87 -20.25
C ASP A 326 44.69 -7.58 -21.08
N PRO A 327 45.73 -6.72 -20.89
CA PRO A 327 45.85 -5.48 -21.65
C PRO A 327 45.85 -5.67 -23.16
N SER A 328 46.21 -6.86 -23.64
CA SER A 328 46.19 -7.19 -25.08
C SER A 328 44.79 -7.48 -25.63
N ASP A 329 43.82 -7.75 -24.75
CA ASP A 329 42.43 -8.10 -25.11
C ASP A 329 41.43 -6.93 -25.02
N LEU A 330 41.92 -5.70 -24.79
CA LEU A 330 41.11 -4.51 -24.74
C LEU A 330 40.58 -4.14 -26.13
N ASN A 331 39.25 -4.15 -26.25
CA ASN A 331 38.56 -3.71 -27.47
C ASN A 331 37.97 -2.30 -27.28
N HIS A 332 37.87 -1.55 -28.36
CA HIS A 332 37.18 -0.26 -28.32
C HIS A 332 35.71 -0.44 -27.94
N GLY A 333 35.26 0.20 -26.86
CA GLY A 333 33.91 0.10 -26.34
C GLY A 333 33.76 -0.84 -25.15
N ASP A 334 34.82 -1.48 -24.67
CA ASP A 334 34.80 -2.24 -23.43
C ASP A 334 34.51 -1.31 -22.24
N VAL A 335 33.57 -1.74 -21.38
CA VAL A 335 33.29 -1.06 -20.12
C VAL A 335 34.28 -1.55 -19.06
N LEU A 336 35.02 -0.62 -18.46
CA LEU A 336 35.94 -0.90 -17.38
C LEU A 336 35.42 -0.29 -16.08
N ILE A 337 35.61 -1.00 -15.00
CA ILE A 337 35.21 -0.54 -13.66
C ILE A 337 36.38 -0.69 -12.68
N ASN A 338 36.35 0.07 -11.60
CA ASN A 338 37.25 -0.14 -10.47
C ASN A 338 36.59 -1.11 -9.48
N GLN A 339 37.24 -2.25 -9.22
CA GLN A 339 36.81 -3.20 -8.22
C GLN A 339 37.94 -3.46 -7.23
N ASN A 340 37.76 -3.02 -5.99
CA ASN A 340 38.77 -3.17 -4.92
C ASN A 340 40.17 -2.60 -5.29
N GLY A 341 40.18 -1.46 -5.97
CA GLY A 341 41.40 -0.78 -6.39
C GLY A 341 42.05 -1.36 -7.65
N LYS A 342 41.38 -2.30 -8.32
CA LYS A 342 41.84 -2.86 -9.61
C LYS A 342 40.89 -2.49 -10.72
N VAL A 343 41.40 -2.08 -11.86
CA VAL A 343 40.62 -1.90 -13.07
C VAL A 343 40.33 -3.28 -13.68
N VAL A 344 39.05 -3.60 -13.85
CA VAL A 344 38.58 -4.90 -14.32
C VAL A 344 37.48 -4.72 -15.37
N ARG A 345 37.18 -5.76 -16.13
CA ARG A 345 36.08 -5.81 -17.09
C ARG A 345 34.94 -6.62 -16.49
N PRO A 346 33.70 -6.06 -16.33
CA PRO A 346 32.54 -6.84 -15.93
C PRO A 346 32.20 -7.84 -17.03
N LYS A 347 31.80 -9.07 -16.61
CA LYS A 347 31.36 -10.09 -17.56
C LYS A 347 29.98 -9.71 -18.14
N ARG A 348 29.95 -9.51 -19.45
CA ARG A 348 28.75 -9.24 -20.20
C ARG A 348 28.14 -10.55 -20.70
N LEU A 349 26.85 -10.76 -20.42
CA LEU A 349 26.10 -11.91 -20.91
C LEU A 349 25.67 -11.71 -22.39
N PRO A 350 25.34 -12.78 -23.12
CA PRO A 350 24.81 -12.67 -24.49
C PRO A 350 23.54 -11.82 -24.60
N SER A 351 22.77 -11.71 -23.52
CA SER A 351 21.59 -10.84 -23.39
C SER A 351 21.92 -9.35 -23.20
N ASN A 352 23.18 -8.97 -23.24
CA ASN A 352 23.69 -7.63 -22.91
C ASN A 352 23.49 -7.20 -21.45
N LEU A 353 23.19 -8.14 -20.56
CA LEU A 353 23.10 -7.93 -19.12
C LEU A 353 24.43 -8.26 -18.44
N TYR A 354 24.58 -7.77 -17.22
CA TYR A 354 25.69 -8.07 -16.34
C TYR A 354 25.20 -8.85 -15.13
N ARG A 355 26.04 -9.72 -14.58
CA ARG A 355 25.68 -10.55 -13.44
C ARG A 355 26.31 -10.01 -12.15
N PHE A 356 25.54 -10.05 -11.07
CA PHE A 356 26.07 -9.90 -9.72
C PHE A 356 26.65 -11.23 -9.22
N LYS A 357 27.64 -11.15 -8.33
CA LYS A 357 28.19 -12.31 -7.63
C LYS A 357 27.13 -12.94 -6.75
N GLU A 358 27.09 -14.27 -6.71
CA GLU A 358 26.21 -15.02 -5.82
C GLU A 358 26.47 -14.65 -4.35
N GLY A 359 25.41 -14.70 -3.52
CA GLY A 359 25.48 -14.40 -2.09
C GLY A 359 25.65 -12.91 -1.74
N THR A 360 25.49 -12.00 -2.71
CA THR A 360 25.61 -10.55 -2.46
C THR A 360 24.25 -9.85 -2.26
N GLY A 361 23.13 -10.58 -2.40
CA GLY A 361 21.77 -10.02 -2.38
C GLY A 361 21.44 -9.27 -1.09
N GLU A 362 21.69 -9.86 0.08
CA GLU A 362 21.42 -9.22 1.36
C GLU A 362 22.23 -7.93 1.55
N THR A 363 23.52 -7.96 1.23
CA THR A 363 24.38 -6.76 1.34
C THR A 363 23.91 -5.65 0.41
N ARG A 364 23.48 -5.99 -0.81
CA ARG A 364 22.93 -5.01 -1.76
C ARG A 364 21.58 -4.45 -1.25
N CYS A 365 20.69 -5.27 -0.69
CA CYS A 365 19.46 -4.80 -0.08
C CYS A 365 19.71 -3.81 1.07
N ILE A 366 20.68 -4.08 1.92
CA ILE A 366 21.06 -3.19 3.02
C ILE A 366 21.55 -1.85 2.47
N LEU A 367 22.44 -1.86 1.47
CA LEU A 367 22.94 -0.63 0.84
C LEU A 367 21.85 0.14 0.11
N ASP A 368 21.00 -0.51 -0.68
CA ASP A 368 19.85 0.09 -1.35
C ASP A 368 18.95 0.81 -0.34
N SER A 369 18.67 0.14 0.78
CA SER A 369 17.82 0.68 1.83
C SER A 369 18.41 1.91 2.49
N ILE A 370 19.68 1.85 2.91
CA ILE A 370 20.39 2.97 3.55
C ILE A 370 20.42 4.18 2.63
N THR A 371 20.88 4.00 1.39
CA THR A 371 21.05 5.09 0.44
C THR A 371 19.71 5.67 -0.01
N SER A 372 18.67 4.85 -0.18
CA SER A 372 17.32 5.33 -0.48
C SER A 372 16.76 6.21 0.64
N LEU A 373 16.89 5.79 1.91
CA LEU A 373 16.47 6.59 3.07
C LEU A 373 17.26 7.91 3.20
N GLN A 374 18.54 7.90 2.88
CA GLN A 374 19.38 9.11 2.89
C GLN A 374 19.08 10.07 1.73
N ASN A 375 18.39 9.60 0.69
CA ASN A 375 18.10 10.35 -0.54
C ASN A 375 16.60 10.57 -0.78
N GLY A 376 15.79 10.63 0.26
CA GLY A 376 14.41 11.13 0.17
C GLY A 376 13.32 10.07 0.25
N ALA A 377 13.63 8.77 0.35
CA ALA A 377 12.65 7.77 0.75
C ALA A 377 12.35 7.90 2.25
N ASP A 378 11.14 7.55 2.65
CA ASP A 378 10.68 7.58 4.05
C ASP A 378 10.63 6.18 4.66
N LEU A 379 10.31 5.21 3.85
CA LEU A 379 10.13 3.81 4.20
C LEU A 379 10.87 2.95 3.16
N ILE A 380 11.24 1.76 3.58
CA ILE A 380 11.84 0.77 2.69
C ILE A 380 10.99 -0.49 2.63
N TRP A 381 11.09 -1.21 1.51
CA TRP A 381 10.52 -2.52 1.34
C TRP A 381 11.59 -3.44 0.75
N ILE A 382 11.95 -4.47 1.50
CA ILE A 382 12.84 -5.52 1.03
C ILE A 382 11.96 -6.69 0.54
N GLU A 383 11.98 -6.97 -0.74
CA GLU A 383 11.24 -8.11 -1.28
C GLU A 383 11.96 -9.41 -0.90
N THR A 384 11.27 -10.27 -0.14
CA THR A 384 11.79 -11.54 0.37
C THR A 384 11.14 -12.74 -0.32
N GLU A 385 11.80 -13.89 -0.29
CA GLU A 385 11.28 -15.13 -0.88
C GLU A 385 10.35 -15.90 0.07
N LYS A 386 10.41 -15.61 1.37
CA LYS A 386 9.63 -16.28 2.42
C LYS A 386 9.47 -15.42 3.67
N PRO A 387 8.44 -15.66 4.49
CA PRO A 387 8.17 -14.90 5.70
C PRO A 387 9.06 -15.37 6.86
N HIS A 388 10.28 -14.84 6.94
CA HIS A 388 11.26 -15.19 7.97
C HIS A 388 11.70 -13.95 8.77
N ILE A 389 11.10 -13.75 9.96
CA ILE A 389 11.32 -12.56 10.81
C ILE A 389 12.80 -12.37 11.13
N GLY A 390 13.52 -13.45 11.48
CA GLY A 390 14.94 -13.38 11.83
C GLY A 390 15.84 -12.87 10.69
N GLN A 391 15.57 -13.26 9.44
CA GLN A 391 16.33 -12.76 8.29
C GLN A 391 16.06 -11.25 8.07
N ILE A 392 14.79 -10.86 8.14
CA ILE A 392 14.40 -9.46 7.96
C ILE A 392 14.99 -8.60 9.09
N GLY A 393 14.88 -9.07 10.33
CA GLY A 393 15.42 -8.40 11.52
C GLY A 393 16.94 -8.19 11.42
N ALA A 394 17.68 -9.21 10.99
CA ALA A 394 19.13 -9.10 10.83
C ALA A 394 19.54 -8.02 9.80
N MET A 395 18.83 -7.93 8.68
CA MET A 395 19.06 -6.85 7.70
C MET A 395 18.70 -5.48 8.30
N MET A 396 17.58 -5.39 9.02
CA MET A 396 17.16 -4.14 9.65
C MET A 396 18.11 -3.66 10.75
N ASP A 397 18.70 -4.57 11.50
CA ASP A 397 19.73 -4.22 12.51
C ASP A 397 20.93 -3.54 11.85
N GLU A 398 21.38 -4.04 10.69
CA GLU A 398 22.47 -3.40 9.94
C GLU A 398 22.06 -2.02 9.38
N ILE A 399 20.83 -1.90 8.85
CA ILE A 399 20.30 -0.63 8.33
C ILE A 399 20.19 0.40 9.46
N LYS A 400 19.66 0.01 10.62
CA LYS A 400 19.47 0.89 11.79
C LYS A 400 20.78 1.38 12.42
N LYS A 401 21.91 0.73 12.19
CA LYS A 401 23.22 1.26 12.60
C LYS A 401 23.56 2.57 11.88
N VAL A 402 23.01 2.78 10.69
CA VAL A 402 23.26 3.98 9.86
C VAL A 402 22.03 4.91 9.88
N VAL A 403 20.83 4.37 9.81
CA VAL A 403 19.55 5.11 9.85
C VAL A 403 18.71 4.60 11.00
N PRO A 404 18.88 5.11 12.23
CA PRO A 404 18.27 4.55 13.46
C PRO A 404 16.74 4.44 13.41
N ASN A 405 16.06 5.35 12.72
CA ASN A 405 14.61 5.41 12.62
C ASN A 405 14.05 4.70 11.36
N ALA A 406 14.87 3.88 10.69
CA ALA A 406 14.42 3.11 9.54
C ALA A 406 13.22 2.22 9.87
N LYS A 407 12.22 2.19 8.97
CA LYS A 407 10.99 1.42 9.08
C LYS A 407 10.74 0.66 7.78
N LEU A 408 10.18 -0.54 7.91
CA LEU A 408 9.82 -1.38 6.77
C LEU A 408 8.32 -1.32 6.45
N VAL A 409 8.02 -1.38 5.16
CA VAL A 409 6.78 -1.92 4.59
C VAL A 409 7.06 -3.37 4.21
N TYR A 410 6.17 -4.29 4.53
CA TYR A 410 6.37 -5.71 4.25
C TYR A 410 5.20 -6.33 3.51
N ASN A 411 5.52 -7.08 2.46
CA ASN A 411 4.55 -7.85 1.69
C ASN A 411 4.28 -9.20 2.34
N ASN A 412 3.13 -9.33 2.99
CA ASN A 412 2.57 -10.61 3.41
C ASN A 412 2.02 -11.33 2.16
N SER A 413 2.93 -11.75 1.28
CA SER A 413 2.60 -12.22 -0.05
C SER A 413 1.70 -13.45 -0.05
N PRO A 414 0.63 -13.46 -0.87
CA PRO A 414 -0.14 -14.68 -1.15
C PRO A 414 0.66 -15.74 -1.92
N SER A 415 1.81 -15.36 -2.51
CA SER A 415 2.72 -16.32 -3.16
C SER A 415 3.45 -17.20 -2.17
N PHE A 416 3.54 -16.79 -0.91
CA PHE A 416 4.09 -17.66 0.13
C PHE A 416 3.10 -18.77 0.46
N ASN A 417 3.59 -19.99 0.53
CA ASN A 417 2.85 -21.05 1.20
C ASN A 417 3.02 -20.87 2.72
N TRP A 418 2.15 -20.08 3.34
CA TRP A 418 2.23 -19.73 4.75
C TRP A 418 2.27 -20.94 5.66
N THR A 419 1.37 -21.91 5.44
CA THR A 419 1.31 -23.14 6.23
C THR A 419 2.63 -23.91 6.13
N LEU A 420 3.12 -24.15 4.92
CA LEU A 420 4.37 -24.90 4.73
C LEU A 420 5.57 -24.17 5.35
N ASN A 421 5.72 -22.88 5.11
CA ASN A 421 6.84 -22.09 5.64
C ASN A 421 6.90 -22.13 7.17
N PHE A 422 5.77 -21.95 7.84
CA PHE A 422 5.75 -21.92 9.29
C PHE A 422 5.86 -23.33 9.90
N ARG A 423 5.28 -24.33 9.28
CA ARG A 423 5.49 -25.73 9.70
C ARG A 423 6.95 -26.15 9.54
N GLN A 424 7.64 -25.74 8.48
CA GLN A 424 9.08 -25.99 8.33
C GLN A 424 9.88 -25.30 9.43
N GLN A 425 9.61 -24.02 9.74
CA GLN A 425 10.29 -23.29 10.81
C GLN A 425 10.08 -23.96 12.17
N VAL A 426 8.85 -24.40 12.48
CA VAL A 426 8.55 -25.11 13.72
C VAL A 426 9.23 -26.48 13.74
N PHE A 427 9.18 -27.23 12.65
CA PHE A 427 9.85 -28.54 12.51
C PHE A 427 11.36 -28.41 12.77
N ASP A 428 12.01 -27.43 12.18
CA ASP A 428 13.43 -27.18 12.36
C ASP A 428 13.75 -26.80 13.83
N SER A 429 12.94 -25.96 14.44
CA SER A 429 13.08 -25.57 15.86
C SER A 429 12.88 -26.77 16.81
N MET A 430 11.86 -27.60 16.58
CA MET A 430 11.63 -28.81 17.40
C MET A 430 12.80 -29.80 17.25
N THR A 431 13.31 -29.93 16.02
CA THR A 431 14.49 -30.79 15.75
C THR A 431 15.72 -30.29 16.50
N GLU A 432 15.98 -28.98 16.46
CA GLU A 432 17.11 -28.36 17.18
C GLU A 432 16.98 -28.50 18.70
N ASN A 433 15.76 -28.45 19.23
CA ASN A 433 15.47 -28.67 20.66
C ASN A 433 15.61 -30.13 21.08
N GLY A 434 15.70 -31.08 20.14
CA GLY A 434 15.79 -32.52 20.42
C GLY A 434 14.46 -33.18 20.71
N ASP A 435 13.35 -32.61 20.24
CA ASP A 435 12.01 -33.18 20.38
C ASP A 435 11.87 -34.48 19.56
N ASP A 436 10.90 -35.34 19.93
CA ASP A 436 10.60 -36.56 19.16
C ASP A 436 9.89 -36.23 17.85
N MET A 437 10.62 -36.25 16.76
CA MET A 437 10.13 -35.98 15.41
C MET A 437 9.61 -37.21 14.66
N SER A 438 9.53 -38.37 15.30
CA SER A 438 9.19 -39.66 14.64
C SER A 438 7.79 -39.67 14.00
N THR A 439 6.90 -38.78 14.40
CA THR A 439 5.53 -38.64 13.86
C THR A 439 5.44 -37.67 12.69
N TYR A 440 6.50 -36.91 12.40
CA TYR A 440 6.50 -35.86 11.39
C TYR A 440 7.42 -36.24 10.21
N GLU A 441 6.92 -36.01 9.00
CA GLU A 441 7.68 -36.20 7.77
C GLU A 441 7.92 -34.85 7.11
N ARG A 442 9.20 -34.43 6.99
CA ARG A 442 9.57 -33.08 6.48
C ARG A 442 9.00 -32.81 5.08
N ASP A 443 8.91 -33.84 4.23
CA ASP A 443 8.43 -33.69 2.86
C ASP A 443 6.89 -33.73 2.74
N ASP A 444 6.18 -33.99 3.85
CA ASP A 444 4.73 -34.14 3.91
C ASP A 444 4.05 -33.10 4.85
N LEU A 445 4.73 -32.02 5.21
CA LEU A 445 4.25 -31.04 6.21
C LEU A 445 2.95 -30.34 5.82
N MET A 446 2.52 -30.40 4.56
CA MET A 446 1.23 -29.86 4.10
C MET A 446 0.04 -30.78 4.42
N ASN A 447 0.27 -31.99 4.89
CA ASN A 447 -0.80 -32.95 5.15
C ASN A 447 -1.70 -32.48 6.30
N GLU A 448 -3.01 -32.54 6.09
CA GLU A 448 -4.03 -32.16 7.08
C GLU A 448 -3.94 -32.98 8.38
N LYS A 449 -3.33 -34.19 8.35
CA LYS A 449 -3.07 -34.99 9.57
C LYS A 449 -2.30 -34.21 10.64
N TYR A 450 -1.55 -33.18 10.24
CA TYR A 450 -0.76 -32.36 11.17
C TYR A 450 -1.49 -31.13 11.73
N ASP A 451 -2.70 -30.81 11.25
CA ASP A 451 -3.43 -29.60 11.68
C ASP A 451 -3.68 -29.57 13.20
N ALA A 452 -4.01 -30.70 13.78
CA ALA A 452 -4.30 -30.85 15.22
C ALA A 452 -3.09 -31.29 16.07
N THR A 453 -1.91 -31.41 15.47
CA THR A 453 -0.67 -31.76 16.20
C THR A 453 -0.02 -30.53 16.82
N GLU A 454 0.92 -30.74 17.74
CA GLU A 454 1.70 -29.66 18.36
C GLU A 454 2.40 -28.79 17.29
N LEU A 455 3.01 -29.43 16.28
CA LEU A 455 3.64 -28.74 15.14
C LEU A 455 2.64 -27.85 14.39
N GLY A 456 1.46 -28.35 14.04
CA GLY A 456 0.44 -27.59 13.31
C GLY A 456 -0.10 -26.42 14.13
N ILE A 457 -0.45 -26.67 15.40
CA ILE A 457 -0.97 -25.66 16.31
C ILE A 457 0.06 -24.54 16.55
N GLU A 458 1.33 -24.87 16.77
CA GLU A 458 2.37 -23.87 16.97
C GLU A 458 2.66 -23.07 15.69
N ALA A 459 2.62 -23.72 14.51
CA ALA A 459 2.74 -23.03 13.23
C ALA A 459 1.59 -22.03 13.00
N ASP A 460 0.34 -22.43 13.26
CA ASP A 460 -0.82 -21.55 13.13
C ASP A 460 -0.76 -20.37 14.12
N LYS A 461 -0.30 -20.61 15.34
CA LYS A 461 -0.08 -19.55 16.31
C LYS A 461 0.96 -18.54 15.84
N LYS A 462 2.09 -19.00 15.27
CA LYS A 462 3.11 -18.12 14.69
C LYS A 462 2.58 -17.33 13.49
N ILE A 463 1.74 -17.92 12.65
CA ILE A 463 1.05 -17.21 11.56
C ILE A 463 0.14 -16.11 12.13
N GLN A 464 -0.64 -16.43 13.16
CA GLN A 464 -1.56 -15.50 13.81
C GLN A 464 -0.84 -14.29 14.40
N THR A 465 0.31 -14.49 15.03
CA THR A 465 1.09 -13.40 15.70
C THR A 465 2.08 -12.73 14.76
N PHE A 466 2.30 -13.24 13.55
CA PHE A 466 3.37 -12.82 12.63
C PHE A 466 3.49 -11.31 12.48
N GLN A 467 2.39 -10.62 12.24
CA GLN A 467 2.43 -9.17 12.00
C GLN A 467 2.89 -8.40 13.24
N ALA A 468 2.38 -8.75 14.40
CA ALA A 468 2.78 -8.11 15.66
C ALA A 468 4.24 -8.42 16.03
N ASP A 469 4.66 -9.68 15.84
CA ASP A 469 6.03 -10.10 16.12
C ASP A 469 7.02 -9.44 15.16
N ALA A 470 6.72 -9.42 13.86
CA ALA A 470 7.55 -8.78 12.86
C ALA A 470 7.60 -7.24 13.01
N ALA A 471 6.52 -6.61 13.45
CA ALA A 471 6.54 -5.18 13.82
C ALA A 471 7.52 -4.90 14.95
N ARG A 472 7.51 -5.74 15.98
CA ARG A 472 8.38 -5.60 17.17
C ARG A 472 9.84 -5.96 16.88
N GLU A 473 10.09 -7.06 16.16
CA GLU A 473 11.40 -7.67 16.03
C GLU A 473 12.15 -7.26 14.76
N ALA A 474 11.43 -6.93 13.70
CA ALA A 474 12.02 -6.61 12.39
C ALA A 474 11.75 -5.16 11.93
N GLY A 475 11.11 -4.32 12.75
CA GLY A 475 10.89 -2.92 12.40
C GLY A 475 9.86 -2.70 11.28
N ILE A 476 8.89 -3.62 11.15
CA ILE A 476 7.85 -3.53 10.11
C ILE A 476 6.73 -2.60 10.61
N PHE A 477 6.71 -1.39 10.08
CA PHE A 477 5.68 -0.38 10.34
C PHE A 477 4.36 -0.71 9.63
N HIS A 478 4.44 -1.19 8.39
CA HIS A 478 3.25 -1.44 7.58
C HIS A 478 3.26 -2.84 6.98
N HIS A 479 2.20 -3.59 7.25
CA HIS A 479 1.94 -4.89 6.65
C HIS A 479 0.92 -4.75 5.53
N LEU A 480 1.29 -5.15 4.31
CA LEU A 480 0.37 -5.22 3.19
C LEU A 480 0.21 -6.67 2.70
N THR A 481 -0.98 -7.01 2.27
CA THR A 481 -1.24 -8.24 1.52
C THR A 481 -1.72 -7.85 0.13
N THR A 482 -1.00 -8.28 -0.90
CA THR A 482 -1.16 -7.73 -2.26
C THR A 482 -2.45 -8.16 -2.95
N LEU A 483 -2.83 -9.44 -2.90
CA LEU A 483 -3.87 -10.04 -3.73
C LEU A 483 -5.05 -10.68 -2.95
N PRO A 484 -5.34 -10.37 -1.69
CA PRO A 484 -6.30 -11.13 -0.90
C PRO A 484 -7.72 -11.00 -1.44
N THR A 485 -8.09 -9.85 -1.96
CA THR A 485 -9.44 -9.60 -2.51
C THR A 485 -9.66 -10.29 -3.86
N TYR A 486 -8.60 -10.46 -4.66
CA TYR A 486 -8.62 -11.26 -5.87
C TYR A 486 -8.90 -12.74 -5.55
N HIS A 487 -8.14 -13.33 -4.62
CA HIS A 487 -8.33 -14.73 -4.22
C HIS A 487 -9.69 -14.96 -3.57
N THR A 488 -10.16 -14.02 -2.73
CA THR A 488 -11.50 -14.09 -2.14
C THR A 488 -12.59 -14.08 -3.21
N ALA A 489 -12.48 -13.19 -4.21
CA ALA A 489 -13.44 -13.13 -5.31
C ALA A 489 -13.43 -14.42 -6.14
N ALA A 490 -12.25 -14.96 -6.46
CA ALA A 490 -12.12 -16.20 -7.20
C ALA A 490 -12.77 -17.38 -6.46
N LEU A 491 -12.43 -17.57 -5.18
CA LEU A 491 -12.98 -18.65 -4.35
C LEU A 491 -14.51 -18.51 -4.18
N SER A 492 -15.00 -17.31 -3.93
CA SER A 492 -16.43 -17.08 -3.76
C SER A 492 -17.20 -17.32 -5.07
N THR A 493 -16.63 -16.94 -6.20
CA THR A 493 -17.22 -17.15 -7.53
C THR A 493 -17.25 -18.63 -7.89
N ASP A 494 -16.15 -19.36 -7.63
CA ASP A 494 -16.09 -20.82 -7.86
C ASP A 494 -17.17 -21.55 -7.04
N ASN A 495 -17.27 -21.25 -5.75
CA ASN A 495 -18.31 -21.85 -4.89
C ASN A 495 -19.71 -21.53 -5.40
N LEU A 496 -19.99 -20.27 -5.78
CA LEU A 496 -21.28 -19.88 -6.33
C LEU A 496 -21.59 -20.62 -7.63
N ALA A 497 -20.63 -20.71 -8.55
CA ALA A 497 -20.81 -21.40 -9.82
C ALA A 497 -21.13 -22.89 -9.60
N LYS A 498 -20.38 -23.56 -8.74
CA LYS A 498 -20.59 -24.97 -8.39
C LYS A 498 -21.99 -25.23 -7.84
N GLU A 499 -22.42 -24.40 -6.88
CA GLU A 499 -23.71 -24.59 -6.20
C GLU A 499 -24.91 -24.16 -7.08
N TYR A 500 -24.76 -23.04 -7.82
CA TYR A 500 -25.84 -22.47 -8.62
C TYR A 500 -26.13 -23.29 -9.89
N PHE A 501 -25.09 -23.71 -10.62
CA PHE A 501 -25.23 -24.52 -11.84
C PHE A 501 -25.30 -26.01 -11.57
N GLY A 502 -25.12 -26.45 -10.31
CA GLY A 502 -25.34 -27.80 -9.86
C GLY A 502 -26.79 -28.06 -9.42
N ASP A 503 -27.00 -29.08 -8.60
CA ASP A 503 -28.32 -29.55 -8.18
C ASP A 503 -29.12 -28.56 -7.32
N LYS A 504 -28.44 -27.57 -6.71
CA LYS A 504 -29.08 -26.60 -5.82
C LYS A 504 -29.75 -25.43 -6.56
N GLY A 505 -29.32 -25.07 -7.76
CA GLY A 505 -29.84 -23.94 -8.52
C GLY A 505 -29.89 -22.64 -7.69
N MET A 506 -31.04 -21.97 -7.68
CA MET A 506 -31.23 -20.73 -6.89
C MET A 506 -30.96 -20.90 -5.39
N LEU A 507 -31.17 -22.10 -4.83
CA LEU A 507 -30.86 -22.35 -3.42
C LEU A 507 -29.36 -22.21 -3.14
N GLY A 508 -28.49 -22.58 -4.09
CA GLY A 508 -27.04 -22.38 -3.98
C GLY A 508 -26.68 -20.89 -3.78
N TYR A 509 -27.28 -19.99 -4.57
CA TYR A 509 -27.11 -18.54 -4.35
C TYR A 509 -27.67 -18.10 -3.00
N VAL A 510 -28.89 -18.52 -2.67
CA VAL A 510 -29.56 -18.09 -1.44
C VAL A 510 -28.80 -18.52 -0.19
N GLU A 511 -28.34 -19.77 -0.13
CA GLU A 511 -27.56 -20.30 1.01
C GLU A 511 -26.11 -19.79 1.02
N GLY A 512 -25.47 -19.78 -0.15
CA GLY A 512 -24.08 -19.41 -0.29
C GLY A 512 -23.81 -17.92 -0.08
N VAL A 513 -24.75 -17.05 -0.48
CA VAL A 513 -24.60 -15.58 -0.51
C VAL A 513 -25.68 -14.89 0.29
N GLN A 514 -26.92 -14.86 -0.22
CA GLN A 514 -27.97 -13.95 0.27
C GLN A 514 -28.27 -14.10 1.76
N ARG A 515 -28.50 -15.34 2.26
CA ARG A 515 -28.75 -15.59 3.69
C ARG A 515 -27.58 -15.17 4.57
N LYS A 516 -26.33 -15.34 4.08
CA LYS A 516 -25.14 -14.94 4.83
C LYS A 516 -25.04 -13.43 4.91
N GLU A 517 -25.26 -12.73 3.80
CA GLU A 517 -25.26 -11.26 3.77
C GLU A 517 -26.31 -10.68 4.72
N ILE A 518 -27.54 -11.19 4.68
CA ILE A 518 -28.63 -10.75 5.57
C ILE A 518 -28.23 -10.97 7.04
N ARG A 519 -27.80 -12.18 7.40
CA ARG A 519 -27.45 -12.52 8.78
C ARG A 519 -26.24 -11.75 9.31
N GLN A 520 -25.30 -11.46 8.45
CA GLN A 520 -24.10 -10.69 8.79
C GLN A 520 -24.31 -9.18 8.66
N GLY A 521 -25.48 -8.73 8.15
CA GLY A 521 -25.78 -7.31 7.95
C GLY A 521 -24.78 -6.66 6.98
N ILE A 522 -24.48 -7.31 5.86
CA ILE A 522 -23.62 -6.76 4.81
C ILE A 522 -24.38 -5.67 4.06
N ALA A 523 -23.78 -4.49 3.90
CA ALA A 523 -24.44 -3.31 3.34
C ALA A 523 -24.98 -3.54 1.92
N CYS A 524 -24.29 -4.34 1.10
CA CYS A 524 -24.67 -4.59 -0.28
C CYS A 524 -25.94 -5.44 -0.47
N VAL A 525 -26.49 -6.05 0.57
CA VAL A 525 -27.85 -6.65 0.54
C VAL A 525 -28.85 -5.63 0.00
N LYS A 526 -28.76 -4.38 0.46
CA LYS A 526 -29.53 -3.25 -0.06
C LYS A 526 -28.78 -2.60 -1.23
N HIS A 527 -28.61 -3.33 -2.32
CA HIS A 527 -27.76 -2.94 -3.44
C HIS A 527 -28.15 -1.61 -4.10
N GLN A 528 -29.45 -1.25 -4.15
CA GLN A 528 -29.88 0.06 -4.65
C GLN A 528 -29.37 1.20 -3.75
N ASN A 529 -29.48 1.03 -2.43
CA ASN A 529 -28.97 2.01 -1.48
C ASN A 529 -27.44 2.03 -1.47
N MET A 530 -26.80 0.84 -1.65
CA MET A 530 -25.36 0.76 -1.79
C MET A 530 -24.89 1.56 -3.01
N ALA A 531 -25.66 1.57 -4.09
CA ALA A 531 -25.41 2.37 -5.29
C ALA A 531 -25.82 3.85 -5.16
N GLY A 532 -26.49 4.26 -4.06
CA GLY A 532 -26.81 5.66 -3.76
C GLY A 532 -28.23 6.09 -4.08
N SER A 533 -29.22 5.17 -4.17
CA SER A 533 -30.62 5.55 -4.45
C SER A 533 -31.22 6.47 -3.38
N ASP A 534 -30.89 6.24 -2.11
CA ASP A 534 -31.32 7.08 -0.98
C ASP A 534 -30.71 8.49 -1.03
N MET A 535 -29.43 8.63 -1.38
CA MET A 535 -28.81 9.93 -1.64
C MET A 535 -29.49 10.67 -2.81
N GLY A 536 -29.78 9.94 -3.88
CA GLY A 536 -30.50 10.51 -5.02
C GLY A 536 -31.88 11.05 -4.64
N ASP A 537 -32.59 10.35 -3.75
CA ASP A 537 -33.88 10.80 -3.24
C ASP A 537 -33.75 12.04 -2.35
N ASP A 538 -32.74 12.11 -1.47
CA ASP A 538 -32.44 13.31 -0.68
C ASP A 538 -32.14 14.50 -1.58
N HIS A 539 -31.30 14.33 -2.60
CA HIS A 539 -30.98 15.39 -3.55
C HIS A 539 -32.20 15.89 -4.33
N LYS A 540 -33.09 14.98 -4.77
CA LYS A 540 -34.32 15.38 -5.45
C LYS A 540 -35.22 16.22 -4.51
N GLU A 541 -35.32 15.85 -3.24
CA GLU A 541 -36.01 16.64 -2.26
C GLU A 541 -35.37 18.02 -2.05
N TYR A 542 -34.04 18.10 -1.98
CA TYR A 542 -33.35 19.38 -1.88
C TYR A 542 -33.58 20.28 -3.09
N PHE A 543 -33.68 19.70 -4.28
CA PHE A 543 -33.81 20.45 -5.55
C PHE A 543 -35.25 20.81 -5.88
N ALA A 544 -36.24 19.94 -5.58
CA ALA A 544 -37.61 20.04 -6.04
C ALA A 544 -38.65 20.06 -4.89
N GLY A 545 -38.22 19.97 -3.63
CA GLY A 545 -39.09 19.93 -2.45
C GLY A 545 -39.74 18.56 -2.21
N GLU A 546 -40.64 18.51 -1.21
CA GLU A 546 -41.27 17.27 -0.71
C GLU A 546 -42.09 16.52 -1.76
N ALA A 547 -42.57 17.20 -2.80
CA ALA A 547 -43.32 16.61 -3.89
C ALA A 547 -42.48 15.86 -4.94
N ALA A 548 -41.14 15.82 -4.75
CA ALA A 548 -40.23 15.12 -5.66
C ALA A 548 -40.51 13.63 -5.72
N LEU A 549 -40.45 13.07 -6.94
CA LEU A 549 -40.57 11.63 -7.14
C LEU A 549 -39.37 10.90 -6.56
N LYS A 550 -39.58 10.05 -5.56
CA LYS A 550 -38.56 9.26 -4.91
C LYS A 550 -38.50 7.83 -5.47
N ALA A 551 -37.30 7.26 -5.55
CA ALA A 551 -37.10 5.89 -5.99
C ALA A 551 -37.43 4.88 -4.86
N SER A 552 -37.24 5.27 -3.61
CA SER A 552 -37.50 4.46 -2.41
C SER A 552 -38.94 4.66 -1.93
N GLY A 553 -39.91 4.17 -2.71
CA GLY A 553 -41.34 4.23 -2.35
C GLY A 553 -41.76 3.12 -1.39
N LYS A 554 -42.88 3.38 -0.64
CA LYS A 554 -43.41 2.43 0.35
C LYS A 554 -43.95 1.12 -0.26
N ASP A 555 -44.36 1.13 -1.54
CA ASP A 555 -45.15 0.05 -2.10
C ASP A 555 -44.34 -1.06 -2.79
N ASN A 556 -43.18 -0.74 -3.37
CA ASN A 556 -42.39 -1.71 -4.15
C ASN A 556 -41.11 -2.20 -3.46
N THR A 557 -40.63 -1.52 -2.40
CA THR A 557 -39.33 -1.83 -1.77
C THR A 557 -39.44 -2.18 -0.29
N MET A 558 -40.62 -2.02 0.32
CA MET A 558 -40.81 -2.17 1.77
C MET A 558 -40.56 -3.59 2.31
N ASN A 559 -40.69 -4.62 1.46
CA ASN A 559 -40.46 -6.02 1.81
C ASN A 559 -39.21 -6.62 1.11
N GLN A 560 -38.40 -5.78 0.48
CA GLN A 560 -37.12 -6.18 -0.12
C GLN A 560 -36.02 -5.90 0.90
N PHE A 561 -35.65 -6.91 1.70
CA PHE A 561 -34.57 -6.85 2.72
C PHE A 561 -34.86 -6.00 3.95
#